data_fc8e07ef695b0926c7251bd7558af85d
#
_entry.id   fc8e07ef695b0926c7251bd7558af85d
#
_cell.length_a   1.000
_cell.length_b   1.000
_cell.length_c   1.000
_cell.angle_alpha   90.00
_cell.angle_beta   90.00
_cell.angle_gamma   90.00
#
_symmetry.space_group_name_H-M   'P 1'
#
loop_
_entity.id
_entity.type
_entity.pdbx_description
1 polymer ?
#
loop_
_entity_poly.entity_id
_entity_poly.type
_entity_poly.pdbx_seq_one_letter_code
_entity_poly.pdbx_strand_id
1 'polypeptide(L)'
;MGAGFHGGFGGTKGGRTVYDGTSKSSALSSVSSLPKEIQSSAKSFFKGGSNHYNIFSVEKLSDGNYQIKMENPGRVPGSKAVYYKIVDSEGRTVRVYKETYDPNGNLLHVKEK
;
A
#
# COMPACT_ATOMS: atom_id res chain seq x y z
N MET A 1 -15.36 5.36 9.29
CA MET A 1 -14.93 5.25 9.29
C MET A 1 -14.61 5.03 9.08
N GLY A 2 -14.22 5.06 9.20
CA GLY A 2 -13.50 4.76 9.03
C GLY A 2 -13.09 4.71 9.03
N ALA A 3 -12.97 4.69 9.11
CA ALA A 3 -12.27 4.62 9.08
C ALA A 3 -11.89 4.67 9.04
N GLY A 4 -11.86 4.65 9.08
CA GLY A 4 -11.10 4.65 9.00
C GLY A 4 -10.83 4.89 9.15
N PHE A 5 -10.79 4.85 9.30
CA PHE A 5 -10.25 5.09 9.44
C PHE A 5 -9.71 5.02 9.55
N HIS A 6 -9.43 4.88 9.52
CA HIS A 6 -8.61 4.95 9.59
C HIS A 6 -7.97 5.31 9.49
N GLY A 7 -7.77 5.18 9.43
CA GLY A 7 -6.92 5.61 9.44
C GLY A 7 -6.54 6.22 9.16
N GLY A 8 -6.33 6.33 9.21
CA GLY A 8 -5.84 7.02 8.96
C GLY A 8 -5.31 7.74 9.08
N PHE A 9 -4.97 7.50 9.32
CA PHE A 9 -4.45 8.45 9.34
C PHE A 9 -3.96 9.05 8.36
N GLY A 10 -4.01 9.56 8.74
CA GLY A 10 -3.85 10.31 7.97
C GLY A 10 -3.26 10.70 6.86
N GLY A 11 -2.89 10.83 6.38
CA GLY A 11 -2.35 11.25 5.21
C GLY A 11 -3.12 10.93 4.00
N THR A 12 -4.00 10.05 4.13
CA THR A 12 -4.79 9.64 2.99
C THR A 12 -5.89 10.65 2.73
N LYS A 13 -5.96 11.13 1.51
CA LYS A 13 -6.89 12.16 1.13
C LYS A 13 -8.12 11.60 0.45
N GLY A 14 -8.61 10.49 0.87
CA GLY A 14 -9.72 9.86 0.22
C GLY A 14 -9.37 9.54 -1.22
N GLY A 15 -9.26 8.34 -1.56
CA GLY A 15 -8.88 7.94 -2.89
C GLY A 15 -9.87 6.97 -3.46
N ARG A 16 -9.58 6.57 -4.68
CA ARG A 16 -10.35 5.54 -5.36
C ARG A 16 -9.45 4.34 -5.57
N THR A 17 -9.96 3.16 -5.23
CA THR A 17 -9.20 1.93 -5.45
C THR A 17 -9.07 1.66 -6.94
N VAL A 18 -7.83 1.50 -7.38
CA VAL A 18 -7.51 1.14 -8.76
C VAL A 18 -7.26 -0.35 -8.89
N TYR A 19 -6.64 -0.93 -7.86
CA TYR A 19 -6.40 -2.37 -7.80
C TYR A 19 -6.45 -2.84 -6.35
N ASP A 20 -6.97 -4.04 -6.14
CA ASP A 20 -7.08 -4.66 -4.83
C ASP A 20 -6.97 -6.17 -5.02
N GLY A 21 -6.04 -6.80 -4.33
CA GLY A 21 -5.82 -8.24 -4.47
C GLY A 21 -5.13 -8.84 -3.27
N THR A 22 -5.10 -10.16 -3.23
CA THR A 22 -4.64 -10.92 -2.07
C THR A 22 -3.44 -11.81 -2.34
N SER A 23 -2.86 -11.74 -3.53
CA SER A 23 -1.67 -12.53 -3.84
C SER A 23 -0.69 -11.71 -4.66
N LYS A 24 0.60 -12.02 -4.46
CA LYS A 24 1.67 -11.35 -5.20
C LYS A 24 1.59 -11.63 -6.70
N SER A 25 1.27 -12.86 -7.08
CA SER A 25 1.19 -13.19 -8.50
C SER A 25 0.03 -12.46 -9.18
N SER A 26 -1.10 -12.33 -8.49
CA SER A 26 -2.23 -11.56 -9.00
C SER A 26 -1.86 -10.09 -9.11
N ALA A 27 -1.18 -9.54 -8.10
CA ALA A 27 -0.76 -8.14 -8.12
C ALA A 27 0.18 -7.87 -9.28
N LEU A 28 1.16 -8.74 -9.51
CA LEU A 28 2.10 -8.57 -10.60
C LEU A 28 1.44 -8.68 -11.98
N SER A 29 0.50 -9.60 -12.13
CA SER A 29 -0.18 -9.74 -13.41
C SER A 29 -1.18 -8.61 -13.67
N SER A 30 -1.62 -7.93 -12.62
CA SER A 30 -2.57 -6.81 -12.75
C SER A 30 -1.89 -5.48 -13.04
N VAL A 31 -0.55 -5.43 -13.02
CA VAL A 31 0.18 -4.18 -13.24
C VAL A 31 -0.18 -3.58 -14.60
N SER A 32 -0.39 -4.41 -15.60
CA SER A 32 -0.69 -3.92 -16.96
C SER A 32 -2.03 -3.17 -17.04
N SER A 33 -2.91 -3.35 -16.05
CA SER A 33 -4.18 -2.63 -16.03
C SER A 33 -4.08 -1.27 -15.32
N LEU A 34 -2.94 -0.98 -14.69
CA LEU A 34 -2.72 0.28 -14.02
C LEU A 34 -2.34 1.36 -15.03
N PRO A 35 -2.50 2.65 -14.66
CA PRO A 35 -2.01 3.72 -15.51
C PRO A 35 -0.55 3.51 -15.87
N LYS A 36 -0.21 3.79 -17.10
CA LYS A 36 1.11 3.48 -17.65
C LYS A 36 2.23 4.11 -16.82
N GLU A 37 2.02 5.31 -16.31
CA GLU A 37 3.01 6.07 -15.58
C GLU A 37 3.43 5.38 -14.28
N ILE A 38 2.53 4.61 -13.67
CA ILE A 38 2.82 3.99 -12.38
C ILE A 38 3.10 2.50 -12.46
N GLN A 39 2.99 1.89 -13.65
CA GLN A 39 3.18 0.45 -13.80
C GLN A 39 4.55 0.00 -13.30
N SER A 40 5.59 0.70 -13.68
CA SER A 40 6.95 0.34 -13.30
C SER A 40 7.15 0.44 -11.78
N SER A 41 6.66 1.53 -11.18
CA SER A 41 6.78 1.72 -9.73
C SER A 41 6.00 0.67 -8.95
N ALA A 42 4.78 0.36 -9.39
CA ALA A 42 3.96 -0.65 -8.73
C ALA A 42 4.58 -2.03 -8.85
N LYS A 43 5.05 -2.38 -10.04
CA LYS A 43 5.67 -3.68 -10.28
C LYS A 43 6.91 -3.87 -9.41
N SER A 44 7.76 -2.86 -9.38
CA SER A 44 9.00 -2.90 -8.59
C SER A 44 8.67 -3.06 -7.10
N PHE A 45 7.69 -2.32 -6.62
CA PHE A 45 7.31 -2.36 -5.21
C PHE A 45 6.73 -3.72 -4.83
N PHE A 46 5.79 -4.25 -5.61
CA PHE A 46 5.19 -5.56 -5.34
C PHE A 46 6.22 -6.67 -5.43
N LYS A 47 7.08 -6.61 -6.43
CA LYS A 47 8.11 -7.63 -6.65
C LYS A 47 9.09 -7.67 -5.49
N GLY A 48 9.40 -6.54 -4.87
CA GLY A 48 10.31 -6.46 -3.75
C GLY A 48 9.75 -6.99 -2.44
N GLY A 49 8.44 -7.24 -2.36
CA GLY A 49 7.83 -7.76 -1.16
C GLY A 49 8.14 -9.24 -0.97
N SER A 50 8.13 -9.68 0.31
CA SER A 50 8.32 -11.09 0.60
C SER A 50 7.05 -11.87 0.25
N ASN A 51 7.14 -13.20 0.26
CA ASN A 51 6.00 -14.06 -0.01
C ASN A 51 4.97 -14.06 1.11
N HIS A 52 5.28 -13.39 2.23
CA HIS A 52 4.35 -13.30 3.37
C HIS A 52 3.27 -12.23 3.16
N TYR A 53 3.45 -11.32 2.20
CA TYR A 53 2.43 -10.30 1.94
C TYR A 53 1.20 -10.94 1.34
N ASN A 54 0.04 -10.56 1.87
CA ASN A 54 -1.23 -11.16 1.46
C ASN A 54 -2.30 -10.13 1.08
N ILE A 55 -1.97 -8.85 1.10
CA ILE A 55 -2.87 -7.80 0.61
C ILE A 55 -2.05 -6.83 -0.20
N PHE A 56 -2.53 -6.53 -1.40
CA PHE A 56 -1.87 -5.63 -2.34
C PHE A 56 -2.92 -4.68 -2.90
N SER A 57 -2.64 -3.39 -2.90
CA SER A 57 -3.62 -2.46 -3.45
C SER A 57 -2.95 -1.23 -4.03
N VAL A 58 -3.67 -0.56 -4.92
CA VAL A 58 -3.27 0.72 -5.50
C VAL A 58 -4.50 1.63 -5.44
N GLU A 59 -4.33 2.82 -4.86
CA GLU A 59 -5.38 3.82 -4.79
C GLU A 59 -4.93 5.10 -5.48
N LYS A 60 -5.84 5.71 -6.20
CA LYS A 60 -5.61 7.05 -6.73
C LYS A 60 -6.13 8.05 -5.71
N LEU A 61 -5.25 8.89 -5.20
CA LEU A 61 -5.60 9.87 -4.18
C LEU A 61 -6.22 11.11 -4.80
N SER A 62 -6.91 11.91 -3.97
CA SER A 62 -7.60 13.08 -4.46
C SER A 62 -6.68 14.17 -5.02
N ASP A 63 -5.40 14.14 -4.64
CA ASP A 63 -4.41 15.09 -5.15
C ASP A 63 -3.75 14.65 -6.46
N GLY A 64 -4.17 13.51 -7.02
CA GLY A 64 -3.60 12.98 -8.26
C GLY A 64 -2.46 12.02 -8.07
N ASN A 65 -1.96 11.87 -6.85
CA ASN A 65 -0.93 10.89 -6.55
C ASN A 65 -1.54 9.50 -6.42
N TYR A 66 -0.70 8.48 -6.39
CA TYR A 66 -1.13 7.10 -6.19
C TYR A 66 -0.47 6.53 -4.95
N GLN A 67 -1.26 5.79 -4.17
CA GLN A 67 -0.74 5.07 -3.00
C GLN A 67 -0.71 3.58 -3.32
N ILE A 68 0.49 3.02 -3.29
CA ILE A 68 0.72 1.59 -3.53
C ILE A 68 0.98 0.96 -2.17
N LYS A 69 0.28 -0.12 -1.86
CA LYS A 69 0.30 -0.70 -0.53
C LYS A 69 0.51 -2.20 -0.59
N MET A 70 1.31 -2.72 0.35
CA MET A 70 1.43 -4.15 0.61
C MET A 70 1.27 -4.36 2.10
N GLU A 71 0.53 -5.41 2.47
CA GLU A 71 0.26 -5.71 3.86
C GLU A 71 0.64 -7.14 4.16
N ASN A 72 1.29 -7.36 5.31
CA ASN A 72 1.69 -8.69 5.71
C ASN A 72 1.30 -8.93 7.17
N PRO A 73 0.86 -10.15 7.54
CA PRO A 73 0.56 -10.47 8.94
C PRO A 73 1.84 -10.46 9.76
N GLY A 74 1.75 -9.94 10.99
CA GLY A 74 2.88 -9.93 11.89
C GLY A 74 3.06 -11.28 12.58
N ARG A 75 4.11 -11.37 13.40
CA ARG A 75 4.39 -12.61 14.15
C ARG A 75 3.32 -12.90 15.17
N VAL A 76 2.79 -11.88 15.81
CA VAL A 76 1.73 -12.04 16.80
C VAL A 76 0.42 -12.11 16.03
N PRO A 77 -0.43 -13.12 16.30
CA PRO A 77 -1.71 -13.24 15.59
C PRO A 77 -2.53 -11.95 15.71
N GLY A 78 -3.00 -11.46 14.57
CA GLY A 78 -3.77 -10.23 14.50
C GLY A 78 -2.95 -8.97 14.28
N SER A 79 -1.63 -9.03 14.51
CA SER A 79 -0.77 -7.89 14.21
C SER A 79 -0.47 -7.86 12.71
N LYS A 80 0.01 -6.72 12.22
CA LYS A 80 0.33 -6.58 10.80
C LYS A 80 1.36 -5.50 10.54
N ALA A 81 2.01 -5.60 9.40
CA ALA A 81 2.89 -4.57 8.90
C ALA A 81 2.38 -4.13 7.52
N VAL A 82 2.36 -2.84 7.28
CA VAL A 82 1.86 -2.28 6.02
C VAL A 82 2.95 -1.40 5.42
N TYR A 83 3.32 -1.69 4.19
CA TYR A 83 4.29 -0.89 3.44
C TYR A 83 3.55 -0.04 2.44
N TYR A 84 3.92 1.24 2.40
CA TYR A 84 3.32 2.22 1.51
C TYR A 84 4.36 2.84 0.60
N LYS A 85 3.99 3.06 -0.65
CA LYS A 85 4.78 3.85 -1.58
C LYS A 85 3.83 4.84 -2.25
N ILE A 86 4.11 6.12 -2.06
CA ILE A 86 3.34 7.17 -2.70
C ILE A 86 4.12 7.64 -3.92
N VAL A 87 3.46 7.66 -5.08
CA VAL A 87 4.08 8.15 -6.31
C VAL A 87 3.20 9.27 -6.88
N ASP A 88 3.81 10.17 -7.63
CA ASP A 88 3.04 11.23 -8.29
C ASP A 88 2.44 10.70 -9.58
N SER A 89 1.73 11.57 -10.29
CA SER A 89 1.03 11.19 -11.52
C SER A 89 1.96 10.74 -12.64
N GLU A 90 3.27 11.01 -12.51
CA GLU A 90 4.28 10.58 -13.48
C GLU A 90 5.05 9.36 -12.99
N GLY A 91 4.67 8.79 -11.86
CA GLY A 91 5.31 7.60 -11.34
C GLY A 91 6.55 7.83 -10.50
N ARG A 92 6.87 9.08 -10.20
CA ARG A 92 8.04 9.39 -9.37
C ARG A 92 7.70 9.18 -7.90
N THR A 93 8.62 8.58 -7.16
CA THR A 93 8.44 8.29 -5.74
C THR A 93 8.42 9.58 -4.93
N VAL A 94 7.33 9.78 -4.20
CA VAL A 94 7.17 10.93 -3.30
C VAL A 94 7.56 10.53 -1.88
N ARG A 95 7.15 9.32 -1.46
CA ARG A 95 7.37 8.88 -0.09
C ARG A 95 7.28 7.36 -0.02
N VAL A 96 8.12 6.75 0.83
CA VAL A 96 8.03 5.31 1.13
C VAL A 96 8.09 5.19 2.64
N TYR A 97 7.15 4.44 3.23
CA TYR A 97 7.14 4.26 4.68
C TYR A 97 6.46 2.95 5.05
N LYS A 98 6.67 2.54 6.29
CA LYS A 98 6.11 1.30 6.85
C LYS A 98 5.40 1.64 8.14
N GLU A 99 4.23 1.04 8.35
CA GLU A 99 3.49 1.12 9.60
C GLU A 99 3.35 -0.27 10.19
N THR A 100 3.48 -0.37 11.51
CA THR A 100 3.30 -1.63 12.23
C THR A 100 2.16 -1.46 13.22
N TYR A 101 1.26 -2.45 13.25
CA TYR A 101 0.06 -2.41 14.08
C TYR A 101 0.01 -3.60 15.02
N ASP A 102 -0.52 -3.40 16.22
CA ASP A 102 -0.74 -4.49 17.16
C ASP A 102 -2.05 -5.23 16.82
N PRO A 103 -2.35 -6.36 17.51
CA PRO A 103 -3.58 -7.11 17.23
C PRO A 103 -4.87 -6.34 17.44
N ASN A 104 -4.83 -5.25 18.20
CA ASN A 104 -6.01 -4.42 18.45
C ASN A 104 -6.17 -3.31 17.41
N GLY A 105 -5.26 -3.23 16.44
CA GLY A 105 -5.32 -2.22 15.42
C GLY A 105 -4.64 -0.91 15.77
N ASN A 106 -3.93 -0.87 16.89
CA ASN A 106 -3.21 0.33 17.32
C ASN A 106 -1.89 0.46 16.56
N LEU A 107 -1.60 1.66 16.09
CA LEU A 107 -0.34 1.94 15.40
C LEU A 107 0.79 1.95 16.43
N LEU A 108 1.75 1.04 16.26
CA LEU A 108 2.89 0.92 17.16
C LEU A 108 4.10 1.71 16.67
N HIS A 109 4.28 1.78 15.35
CA HIS A 109 5.53 2.27 14.80
C HIS A 109 5.35 2.71 13.36
N VAL A 110 6.00 3.82 12.99
CA VAL A 110 6.08 4.30 11.61
C VAL A 110 7.55 4.49 11.28
N LYS A 111 7.99 3.91 10.18
CA LYS A 111 9.38 4.03 9.75
C LYS A 111 9.43 4.57 8.33
N GLU A 112 10.06 5.72 8.16
CA GLU A 112 10.29 6.29 6.83
C GLU A 112 11.47 5.58 6.17
N LYS A 113 11.37 5.45 4.87
CA LYS A 113 12.43 4.82 4.07
C LYS A 113 13.25 5.86 3.34
#